data_9dd8371dc133d62c3cba1ba247af3b32
#
_entry.id   9dd8371dc133d62c3cba1ba247af3b32
#
_cell.length_a   1.000
_cell.length_b   1.000
_cell.length_c   1.000
_cell.angle_alpha   90.00
_cell.angle_beta   90.00
_cell.angle_gamma   90.00
#
_symmetry.space_group_name_H-M   'P 1'
#
loop_
_entity.id
_entity.type
_entity.pdbx_description
1 polymer ?
#
loop_
_entity_poly.entity_id
_entity_poly.type
_entity_poly.pdbx_seq_one_letter_code
_entity_poly.pdbx_strand_id
1 'polypeptide(L)'
;MHEAEVGLPENVVQVITGSGGLIGDALAGHADIDGIVLTGGVPTGQAVMAKASERLTPVTLELGGKGANIVFPDANLKYLSLIHI
;
A
#
# COMPACT_ATOMS: atom_id res chain seq x y z
N MET A 1 -18.23 1.96 -3.87
CA MET A 1 -18.91 3.26 -3.58
C MET A 1 -18.62 4.21 -4.73
N HIS A 2 -19.64 4.82 -5.29
CA HIS A 2 -19.48 5.82 -6.35
C HIS A 2 -19.13 7.18 -5.75
N GLU A 3 -18.18 7.87 -6.33
CA GLU A 3 -17.78 9.22 -5.89
C GLU A 3 -18.97 10.20 -5.83
N ALA A 4 -19.86 10.14 -6.83
CA ALA A 4 -21.06 10.99 -6.88
C ALA A 4 -22.04 10.77 -5.72
N GLU A 5 -22.13 9.54 -5.19
CA GLU A 5 -23.01 9.21 -4.06
C GLU A 5 -22.60 9.87 -2.74
N VAL A 6 -21.32 10.17 -2.60
CA VAL A 6 -20.76 10.84 -1.41
C VAL A 6 -20.41 12.30 -1.66
N GLY A 7 -20.76 12.84 -2.83
CA GLY A 7 -20.55 14.25 -3.17
C GLY A 7 -19.12 14.60 -3.58
N LEU A 8 -18.29 13.63 -3.93
CA LEU A 8 -16.95 13.88 -4.46
C LEU A 8 -17.01 14.25 -5.95
N PRO A 9 -16.19 15.17 -6.41
CA PRO A 9 -15.99 15.42 -7.84
C PRO A 9 -15.46 14.16 -8.54
N GLU A 10 -15.70 14.05 -9.84
CA GLU A 10 -15.15 12.97 -10.65
C GLU A 10 -13.61 12.94 -10.59
N ASN A 11 -13.04 11.75 -10.63
CA ASN A 11 -11.59 11.50 -10.64
C ASN A 11 -10.81 11.91 -9.38
N VAL A 12 -11.48 12.23 -8.29
CA VAL A 12 -10.79 12.49 -7.01
C VAL A 12 -10.18 11.20 -6.46
N VAL A 13 -10.89 10.07 -6.58
CA VAL A 13 -10.38 8.75 -6.22
C VAL A 13 -10.25 7.91 -7.49
N GLN A 14 -9.06 7.39 -7.72
CA GLN A 14 -8.77 6.55 -8.89
C GLN A 14 -8.08 5.25 -8.45
N VAL A 15 -8.52 4.13 -9.00
CA VAL A 15 -7.93 2.82 -8.76
C VAL A 15 -7.23 2.34 -10.02
N ILE A 16 -5.93 2.09 -9.90
CA ILE A 16 -5.10 1.56 -10.99
C ILE A 16 -4.69 0.15 -10.62
N THR A 17 -5.02 -0.81 -11.47
CA THR A 17 -4.68 -2.22 -11.27
C THR A 17 -3.58 -2.66 -12.21
N GLY A 18 -2.76 -3.62 -11.77
CA GLY A 18 -1.68 -4.18 -12.58
C GLY A 18 -0.54 -4.73 -11.73
N SER A 19 0.59 -4.96 -12.37
CA SER A 19 1.80 -5.41 -11.68
C SER A 19 2.30 -4.36 -10.68
N GLY A 20 2.41 -4.75 -9.42
CA GLY A 20 2.89 -3.86 -8.36
C GLY A 20 4.28 -3.29 -8.63
N GLY A 21 5.20 -4.11 -9.17
CA GLY A 21 6.54 -3.65 -9.52
C GLY A 21 6.55 -2.59 -10.62
N LEU A 22 5.70 -2.77 -11.64
CA LEU A 22 5.63 -1.84 -12.76
C LEU A 22 4.89 -0.55 -12.38
N ILE A 23 3.69 -0.67 -11.82
CA ILE A 23 2.84 0.47 -11.48
C ILE A 23 3.39 1.22 -10.27
N GLY A 24 3.82 0.50 -9.26
CA GLY A 24 4.39 1.08 -8.05
C GLY A 24 5.65 1.90 -8.33
N ASP A 25 6.54 1.39 -9.16
CA ASP A 25 7.76 2.11 -9.57
C ASP A 25 7.42 3.39 -10.36
N ALA A 26 6.49 3.29 -11.30
CA ALA A 26 6.04 4.43 -12.09
C ALA A 26 5.39 5.52 -11.24
N LEU A 27 4.53 5.13 -10.29
CA LEU A 27 3.87 6.09 -9.38
C LEU A 27 4.86 6.71 -8.40
N ALA A 28 5.70 5.89 -7.77
CA ALA A 28 6.65 6.37 -6.75
C ALA A 28 7.67 7.37 -7.31
N GLY A 29 8.01 7.26 -8.59
CA GLY A 29 8.93 8.17 -9.26
C GLY A 29 8.27 9.30 -10.06
N HIS A 30 6.92 9.38 -10.07
CA HIS A 30 6.23 10.34 -10.91
C HIS A 30 6.29 11.76 -10.35
N ALA A 31 6.53 12.74 -11.24
CA ALA A 31 6.69 14.15 -10.88
C ALA A 31 5.45 14.77 -10.22
N ASP A 32 4.25 14.28 -10.55
CA ASP A 32 2.97 14.83 -10.09
C ASP A 32 2.43 14.14 -8.83
N ILE A 33 3.21 13.23 -8.21
CA ILE A 33 2.85 12.61 -6.95
C ILE A 33 3.39 13.45 -5.79
N ASP A 34 2.49 13.93 -4.95
CA ASP A 34 2.80 14.83 -3.83
C ASP A 34 3.07 14.09 -2.51
N GLY A 35 2.68 12.84 -2.41
CA GLY A 35 2.89 12.02 -1.22
C GLY A 35 2.56 10.56 -1.48
N ILE A 36 3.18 9.67 -0.73
CA ILE A 36 2.99 8.22 -0.88
C ILE A 36 2.68 7.62 0.48
N VAL A 37 1.67 6.76 0.52
CA VAL A 37 1.39 5.89 1.67
C VAL A 37 1.49 4.46 1.19
N LEU A 38 2.32 3.66 1.84
CA LEU A 38 2.54 2.26 1.49
C LEU A 38 2.33 1.37 2.71
N THR A 39 1.57 0.31 2.52
CA THR A 39 1.53 -0.84 3.43
C THR A 39 2.12 -2.04 2.71
N GLY A 40 3.14 -2.67 3.28
CA GLY A 40 3.80 -3.81 2.63
C GLY A 40 5.02 -4.32 3.38
N GLY A 41 5.84 -5.08 2.71
CA GLY A 41 7.09 -5.60 3.25
C GLY A 41 8.22 -4.58 3.26
N VAL A 42 9.23 -4.84 4.08
CA VAL A 42 10.42 -3.98 4.20
C VAL A 42 11.13 -3.76 2.85
N PRO A 43 11.36 -4.78 2.01
CA PRO A 43 12.02 -4.56 0.71
C PRO A 43 11.25 -3.62 -0.20
N THR A 44 9.92 -3.73 -0.21
CA THR A 44 9.06 -2.82 -0.99
C THR A 44 9.12 -1.40 -0.45
N GLY A 45 9.08 -1.24 0.87
CA GLY A 45 9.23 0.06 1.51
C GLY A 45 10.54 0.73 1.18
N GLN A 46 11.65 -0.01 1.19
CA GLN A 46 12.97 0.48 0.81
C GLN A 46 13.01 0.93 -0.66
N ALA A 47 12.44 0.15 -1.57
CA ALA A 47 12.38 0.49 -2.99
C ALA A 47 11.56 1.77 -3.24
N VAL A 48 10.38 1.88 -2.62
CA VAL A 48 9.54 3.08 -2.73
C VAL A 48 10.22 4.31 -2.16
N MET A 49 10.85 4.19 -1.01
CA MET A 49 11.58 5.27 -0.37
C MET A 49 12.75 5.77 -1.23
N ALA A 50 13.53 4.84 -1.81
CA ALA A 50 14.63 5.18 -2.70
C ALA A 50 14.13 5.95 -3.94
N LYS A 51 13.02 5.51 -4.53
CA LYS A 51 12.43 6.16 -5.70
C LYS A 51 11.87 7.53 -5.36
N ALA A 52 11.14 7.65 -4.27
CA ALA A 52 10.57 8.91 -3.81
C ALA A 52 11.63 9.94 -3.43
N SER A 53 12.78 9.49 -2.93
CA SER A 53 13.88 10.38 -2.54
C SER A 53 14.45 11.21 -3.69
N GLU A 54 14.35 10.74 -4.91
CA GLU A 54 14.80 11.47 -6.10
C GLU A 54 14.11 12.83 -6.26
N ARG A 55 12.89 12.95 -5.72
CA ARG A 55 12.08 14.18 -5.78
C ARG A 55 11.73 14.71 -4.40
N LEU A 56 12.25 14.12 -3.35
CA LEU A 56 11.92 14.45 -1.96
C LEU A 56 10.41 14.29 -1.66
N THR A 57 9.75 13.38 -2.34
CA THR A 57 8.33 13.08 -2.11
C THR A 57 8.15 12.45 -0.73
N PRO A 58 7.29 13.01 0.14
CA PRO A 58 7.04 12.43 1.47
C PRO A 58 6.46 11.02 1.37
N VAL A 59 6.96 10.12 2.21
CA VAL A 59 6.51 8.72 2.26
C VAL A 59 6.11 8.35 3.67
N THR A 60 4.92 7.75 3.82
CA THR A 60 4.48 7.09 5.04
C THR A 60 4.51 5.59 4.83
N LEU A 61 5.24 4.86 5.66
CA LEU A 61 5.43 3.42 5.54
C LEU A 61 4.79 2.69 6.71
N GLU A 62 3.91 1.75 6.40
CA GLU A 62 3.39 0.75 7.32
C GLU A 62 3.94 -0.61 6.89
N LEU A 63 4.93 -1.09 7.61
CA LEU A 63 5.71 -2.28 7.25
C LEU A 63 5.47 -3.43 8.24
N GLY A 64 6.18 -4.54 8.05
CA GLY A 64 6.14 -5.66 8.96
C GLY A 64 6.55 -5.29 10.38
N GLY A 65 6.09 -6.05 11.35
CA GLY A 65 6.34 -5.80 12.77
C GLY A 65 6.63 -7.07 13.55
N LYS A 66 6.74 -6.94 14.86
CA LYS A 66 7.01 -8.02 15.81
C LYS A 66 5.81 -8.31 16.72
N GLY A 67 4.60 -7.91 16.32
CA GLY A 67 3.39 -8.20 17.06
C GLY A 67 3.12 -9.71 17.15
N ALA A 68 2.75 -10.19 18.33
CA ALA A 68 2.37 -11.58 18.50
C ALA A 68 1.03 -11.87 17.82
N ASN A 69 0.95 -13.00 17.13
CA ASN A 69 -0.31 -13.55 16.66
C ASN A 69 -0.64 -14.79 17.52
N ILE A 70 -1.65 -14.67 18.38
CA ILE A 70 -2.02 -15.72 19.32
C ILE A 70 -3.23 -16.46 18.77
N VAL A 71 -3.06 -17.74 18.48
CA VAL A 71 -4.08 -18.60 17.89
C VAL A 71 -4.56 -19.62 18.93
N PHE A 72 -5.83 -19.54 19.29
CA PHE A 72 -6.45 -20.53 20.18
C PHE A 72 -6.85 -21.80 19.42
N PRO A 73 -6.99 -22.97 20.12
CA PRO A 73 -7.29 -24.24 19.45
C PRO A 73 -8.60 -24.28 18.68
N ASP A 74 -9.56 -23.45 19.03
CA ASP A 74 -10.88 -23.35 18.40
C ASP A 74 -10.94 -22.35 17.25
N ALA A 75 -9.81 -21.74 16.89
CA ALA A 75 -9.73 -20.78 15.81
C ALA A 75 -9.90 -21.43 14.42
N ASN A 76 -10.51 -20.71 13.50
CA ASN A 76 -10.65 -21.18 12.13
C ASN A 76 -9.37 -20.94 11.34
N LEU A 77 -8.56 -22.00 11.22
CA LEU A 77 -7.24 -21.94 10.57
C LEU A 77 -7.29 -21.54 9.07
N LYS A 78 -8.40 -21.79 8.40
CA LYS A 78 -8.55 -21.38 7.00
C LYS A 78 -8.51 -19.85 6.85
N TYR A 79 -9.17 -19.14 7.73
CA TYR A 79 -9.11 -17.67 7.71
C TYR A 79 -7.74 -17.13 8.11
N LEU A 80 -7.10 -17.78 9.09
CA LEU A 80 -5.77 -17.36 9.54
C LEU A 80 -4.69 -17.58 8.49
N SER A 81 -4.77 -18.63 7.68
CA SER A 81 -3.80 -18.89 6.62
C SER A 81 -3.83 -17.85 5.49
N LEU A 82 -4.96 -17.18 5.29
CA LEU A 82 -5.09 -16.12 4.28
C LEU A 82 -4.40 -14.81 4.68
N ILE A 83 -4.15 -14.60 5.96
CA ILE A 83 -3.50 -13.38 6.48
C ILE A 83 -1.97 -13.46 6.35
N HIS A 84 -1.43 -14.63 6.12
CA HIS A 84 0.02 -14.89 6.09
C HIS A 84 0.60 -15.15 4.70
N ILE A 85 -0.17 -14.93 3.67
CA ILE A 85 0.27 -15.09 2.28
C ILE A 85 1.02 -13.85 1.80
#